data_65e437a6c9bcc6f9f633f0fd298ab9bf
#
_entry.id   65e437a6c9bcc6f9f633f0fd298ab9bf
#
_cell.length_a   1.000
_cell.length_b   1.000
_cell.length_c   1.000
_cell.angle_alpha   90.00
_cell.angle_beta   90.00
_cell.angle_gamma   90.00
#
_symmetry.space_group_name_H-M   'P 1'
#
loop_
_entity.id
_entity.type
_entity.pdbx_description
1 polymer ?
#
loop_
_entity_poly.entity_id
_entity_poly.type
_entity_poly.pdbx_seq_one_letter_code
_entity_poly.pdbx_strand_id
1 'polypeptide(L)'
;MKFTPTVLFLATVISASADVTLSPIIGSHMVLQRDGACPVWGWADAGEEVTVEFAGQKKTAKPDANGKWMVKLDAMKANATPQAMTIRGKNTLNLDDIVVG
;
A
#
# COMPACT_ATOMS: atom_id res chain seq x y z
N MET A 1 6.99 -52.50 -16.46
CA MET A 1 6.69 -51.84 -16.13
C MET A 1 7.08 -50.85 -15.78
N LYS A 2 6.98 -50.02 -16.01
CA LYS A 2 7.34 -49.09 -15.69
C LYS A 2 6.73 -48.13 -15.38
N PHE A 3 6.77 -47.35 -14.93
CA PHE A 3 6.25 -46.41 -14.52
C PHE A 3 6.73 -45.34 -14.60
N THR A 4 6.35 -44.44 -14.64
CA THR A 4 6.65 -43.40 -14.84
C THR A 4 6.49 -42.58 -13.80
N PRO A 5 7.33 -41.97 -13.43
CA PRO A 5 7.38 -41.24 -12.41
C PRO A 5 6.70 -40.06 -12.72
N THR A 6 5.85 -39.84 -12.30
CA THR A 6 5.22 -38.83 -12.34
C THR A 6 5.84 -37.76 -11.75
N VAL A 7 6.29 -36.94 -12.45
CA VAL A 7 6.89 -35.91 -11.93
C VAL A 7 6.00 -35.00 -11.48
N LEU A 8 5.83 -34.83 -10.46
CA LEU A 8 5.21 -34.06 -9.88
C LEU A 8 5.69 -32.80 -9.83
N PHE A 9 5.47 -32.02 -10.42
CA PHE A 9 5.77 -30.96 -10.63
C PHE A 9 5.11 -30.04 -9.89
N LEU A 10 5.53 -29.81 -9.01
CA LEU A 10 5.17 -29.03 -8.18
C LEU A 10 5.40 -27.81 -8.58
N ALA A 11 4.74 -27.38 -9.34
CA ALA A 11 4.83 -26.10 -9.61
C ALA A 11 4.52 -25.36 -8.44
N THR A 12 5.39 -25.16 -7.78
CA THR A 12 5.29 -24.30 -6.78
C THR A 12 5.08 -23.04 -7.40
N VAL A 13 3.98 -22.71 -7.51
CA VAL A 13 3.79 -21.45 -7.82
C VAL A 13 4.07 -20.67 -6.65
N ILE A 14 5.11 -20.20 -6.64
CA ILE A 14 5.40 -19.28 -5.70
C ILE A 14 4.74 -18.09 -6.20
N SER A 15 3.64 -17.90 -5.82
CA SER A 15 3.17 -16.60 -5.98
C SER A 15 4.00 -15.78 -5.05
N ALA A 16 4.96 -15.25 -5.59
CA ALA A 16 5.71 -14.30 -4.88
C ALA A 16 4.78 -13.14 -4.73
N SER A 17 4.14 -13.08 -3.65
CA SER A 17 3.33 -11.95 -3.41
C SER A 17 4.25 -10.81 -3.13
N ALA A 18 4.14 -9.78 -3.88
CA ALA A 18 4.95 -8.60 -3.68
C ALA A 18 4.47 -7.84 -2.46
N ASP A 19 5.37 -7.37 -1.66
CA ASP A 19 5.04 -6.50 -0.55
C ASP A 19 4.45 -5.20 -1.09
N VAL A 20 3.69 -4.52 -0.25
CA VAL A 20 3.22 -3.19 -0.58
C VAL A 20 4.41 -2.27 -0.71
N THR A 21 4.45 -1.53 -1.79
CA THR A 21 5.47 -0.49 -1.99
C THR A 21 4.78 0.82 -2.31
N LEU A 22 5.49 1.92 -2.09
CA LEU A 22 4.93 3.26 -2.26
C LEU A 22 5.53 3.97 -3.46
N SER A 23 4.76 4.91 -4.01
CA SER A 23 5.30 5.84 -4.98
C SER A 23 6.54 6.54 -4.41
N PRO A 24 7.55 6.83 -5.23
CA PRO A 24 8.76 7.50 -4.74
C PRO A 24 8.51 8.85 -4.08
N ILE A 25 7.38 9.49 -4.34
CA ILE A 25 7.09 10.78 -3.73
C ILE A 25 6.37 10.66 -2.40
N ILE A 26 6.04 9.45 -1.98
CA ILE A 26 5.35 9.23 -0.72
C ILE A 26 6.30 8.58 0.25
N GLY A 27 6.51 9.21 1.37
CA GLY A 27 7.42 8.68 2.38
C GLY A 27 7.38 9.51 3.63
N SER A 28 8.21 9.14 4.60
CA SER A 28 8.33 9.89 5.85
C SER A 28 8.78 11.31 5.56
N HIS A 29 8.36 12.21 6.41
CA HIS A 29 8.69 13.65 6.34
C HIS A 29 7.97 14.37 5.18
N MET A 30 7.01 13.74 4.53
CA MET A 30 6.30 14.43 3.46
C MET A 30 5.29 15.42 4.03
N VAL A 31 4.91 16.36 3.21
CA VAL A 31 3.89 17.34 3.54
C VAL A 31 2.70 17.09 2.64
N LEU A 32 1.55 16.85 3.25
CA LEU A 32 0.32 16.67 2.50
C LEU A 32 -0.36 18.01 2.30
N GLN A 33 -1.02 18.15 1.17
CA GLN A 33 -1.68 19.41 0.87
C GLN A 33 -2.99 19.54 1.64
N ARG A 34 -3.20 20.69 2.25
CA ARG A 34 -4.44 20.95 2.95
C ARG A 34 -5.57 21.22 1.98
N ASP A 35 -6.79 21.09 2.47
CA ASP A 35 -8.02 21.49 1.78
C ASP A 35 -8.30 20.79 0.46
N GLY A 36 -7.66 19.72 0.19
CA GLY A 36 -7.90 18.93 -1.00
C GLY A 36 -7.69 17.45 -0.72
N ALA A 37 -8.25 16.62 -1.56
CA ALA A 37 -8.05 15.18 -1.42
C ALA A 37 -6.57 14.88 -1.63
N CYS A 38 -6.03 14.02 -0.78
CA CYS A 38 -4.62 13.65 -0.87
C CYS A 38 -4.51 12.22 -1.36
N PRO A 39 -3.98 11.99 -2.55
CA PRO A 39 -3.81 10.63 -3.05
C PRO A 39 -2.59 9.98 -2.42
N VAL A 40 -2.75 8.76 -1.97
CA VAL A 40 -1.65 7.92 -1.50
C VAL A 40 -1.70 6.67 -2.36
N TRP A 41 -0.61 6.33 -3.00
CA TRP A 41 -0.63 5.26 -3.98
C TRP A 41 0.72 4.53 -4.07
N GLY A 42 0.67 3.37 -4.64
CA GLY A 42 1.84 2.53 -4.81
C GLY A 42 1.47 1.24 -5.49
N TRP A 43 2.18 0.19 -5.17
CA TRP A 43 1.98 -1.12 -5.78
C TRP A 43 1.85 -2.21 -4.73
N ALA A 44 1.16 -3.26 -5.08
CA ALA A 44 0.99 -4.46 -4.27
C ALA A 44 0.50 -5.58 -5.18
N ASP A 45 0.31 -6.77 -4.64
CA ASP A 45 -0.21 -7.87 -5.45
C ASP A 45 -1.65 -7.59 -5.86
N ALA A 46 -1.99 -7.96 -7.07
CA ALA A 46 -3.36 -7.82 -7.56
C ALA A 46 -4.31 -8.56 -6.61
N GLY A 47 -5.37 -7.89 -6.26
CA GLY A 47 -6.38 -8.49 -5.40
C GLY A 47 -6.12 -8.37 -3.90
N GLU A 48 -4.95 -7.93 -3.52
CA GLU A 48 -4.64 -7.76 -2.10
C GLU A 48 -5.17 -6.42 -1.62
N GLU A 49 -5.84 -6.42 -0.49
CA GLU A 49 -6.39 -5.18 0.02
C GLU A 49 -5.35 -4.35 0.74
N VAL A 50 -5.27 -3.09 0.41
CA VAL A 50 -4.33 -2.16 1.03
C VAL A 50 -5.12 -1.13 1.84
N THR A 51 -4.75 -0.95 3.08
CA THR A 51 -5.41 -0.01 3.99
C THR A 51 -4.44 1.09 4.39
N VAL A 52 -4.88 2.32 4.29
CA VAL A 52 -4.09 3.48 4.71
C VAL A 52 -4.81 4.15 5.87
N GLU A 53 -4.07 4.37 6.95
CA GLU A 53 -4.60 5.04 8.14
C GLU A 53 -3.81 6.29 8.42
N PHE A 54 -4.48 7.42 8.51
CA PHE A 54 -3.85 8.69 8.82
C PHE A 54 -4.87 9.67 9.39
N ALA A 55 -4.49 10.36 10.44
CA ALA A 55 -5.31 11.43 11.04
C ALA A 55 -6.75 10.99 11.31
N GLY A 56 -6.91 9.78 11.79
CA GLY A 56 -8.25 9.24 12.11
C GLY A 56 -9.00 8.72 10.90
N GLN A 57 -8.45 8.84 9.71
CA GLN A 57 -9.06 8.30 8.50
C GLN A 57 -8.53 6.90 8.22
N LYS A 58 -9.39 6.06 7.68
CA LYS A 58 -8.99 4.72 7.27
C LYS A 58 -9.59 4.48 5.90
N LYS A 59 -8.75 4.35 4.91
CA LYS A 59 -9.16 4.14 3.53
C LYS A 59 -8.58 2.82 3.02
N THR A 60 -9.35 2.14 2.22
CA THR A 60 -8.97 0.84 1.71
C THR A 60 -9.11 0.83 0.20
N ALA A 61 -8.21 0.16 -0.48
CA ALA A 61 -8.26 0.00 -1.93
C ALA A 61 -7.67 -1.35 -2.31
N LYS A 62 -8.06 -1.82 -3.48
CA LYS A 62 -7.47 -3.03 -4.04
C LYS A 62 -6.64 -2.64 -5.26
N PRO A 63 -5.47 -3.24 -5.42
CA PRO A 63 -4.68 -2.99 -6.61
C PRO A 63 -5.39 -3.45 -7.87
N ASP A 64 -5.12 -2.78 -8.97
CA ASP A 64 -5.65 -3.18 -10.26
C ASP A 64 -4.83 -4.34 -10.83
N ALA A 65 -5.09 -4.69 -12.07
CA ALA A 65 -4.41 -5.83 -12.71
C ALA A 65 -2.91 -5.60 -12.84
N ASN A 66 -2.46 -4.36 -12.78
CA ASN A 66 -1.04 -4.03 -12.85
C ASN A 66 -0.41 -3.91 -11.46
N GLY A 67 -1.17 -4.15 -10.43
CA GLY A 67 -0.68 -4.05 -9.07
C GLY A 67 -0.66 -2.64 -8.51
N LYS A 68 -1.26 -1.68 -9.18
CA LYS A 68 -1.29 -0.31 -8.68
C LYS A 68 -2.51 -0.07 -7.82
N TRP A 69 -2.33 0.50 -6.65
CA TRP A 69 -3.42 0.87 -5.76
C TRP A 69 -3.36 2.36 -5.46
N MET A 70 -4.50 2.91 -5.14
CA MET A 70 -4.59 4.32 -4.75
C MET A 70 -5.75 4.51 -3.80
N VAL A 71 -5.54 5.28 -2.74
CA VAL A 71 -6.61 5.78 -1.89
C VAL A 71 -6.53 7.29 -1.93
N LYS A 72 -7.65 7.94 -1.66
CA LYS A 72 -7.66 9.39 -1.52
C LYS A 72 -8.09 9.70 -0.11
N LEU A 73 -7.23 10.36 0.63
CA LEU A 73 -7.57 10.83 1.96
C LEU A 73 -8.49 12.04 1.81
N ASP A 74 -9.45 12.16 2.70
CA ASP A 74 -10.34 13.29 2.68
C ASP A 74 -9.57 14.57 2.96
N ALA A 75 -10.10 15.68 2.47
CA ALA A 75 -9.48 16.97 2.69
C ALA A 75 -9.27 17.23 4.18
N MET A 76 -8.12 17.76 4.51
CA MET A 76 -7.74 18.05 5.88
C MET A 76 -7.31 19.49 6.01
N LYS A 77 -7.44 20.03 7.21
CA LYS A 77 -6.94 21.36 7.48
C LYS A 77 -5.46 21.27 7.76
N ALA A 78 -4.78 22.38 7.57
CA ALA A 78 -3.36 22.45 7.86
C ALA A 78 -3.11 22.06 9.31
N ASN A 79 -2.11 21.24 9.53
CA ASN A 79 -1.75 20.78 10.85
C ASN A 79 -0.24 20.58 10.90
N ALA A 80 0.43 21.42 11.66
CA ALA A 80 1.89 21.35 11.76
C ALA A 80 2.36 20.27 12.73
N THR A 81 1.44 19.59 13.42
CA THR A 81 1.82 18.52 14.32
C THR A 81 2.17 17.29 13.51
N PRO A 82 3.39 16.76 13.65
CA PRO A 82 3.76 15.56 12.90
C PRO A 82 2.91 14.37 13.30
N GLN A 83 2.51 13.59 12.34
CA GLN A 83 1.71 12.40 12.56
C GLN A 83 2.27 11.23 11.76
N ALA A 84 1.92 10.04 12.18
CA ALA A 84 2.34 8.84 11.49
C ALA A 84 1.25 8.36 10.55
N MET A 85 1.66 7.77 9.45
CA MET A 85 0.75 7.13 8.50
C MET A 85 1.09 5.65 8.46
N THR A 86 0.08 4.81 8.51
CA THR A 86 0.28 3.37 8.45
C THR A 86 -0.34 2.85 7.17
N ILE A 87 0.40 2.06 6.43
CA ILE A 87 -0.08 1.42 5.21
C ILE A 87 0.05 -0.08 5.42
N ARG A 88 -1.06 -0.77 5.32
CA ARG A 88 -1.11 -2.21 5.56
C ARG A 88 -1.56 -2.95 4.34
N GLY A 89 -0.81 -3.92 3.97
CA GLY A 89 -1.16 -4.91 2.99
C GLY A 89 -0.58 -6.21 3.47
N LYS A 90 0.23 -6.84 2.66
CA LYS A 90 0.88 -8.04 3.09
C LYS A 90 1.92 -7.72 4.14
N ASN A 91 2.54 -6.59 4.04
CA ASN A 91 3.45 -6.03 5.04
C ASN A 91 2.85 -4.75 5.59
N THR A 92 3.47 -4.20 6.60
CA THR A 92 3.03 -2.93 7.19
C THR A 92 4.15 -1.92 7.03
N LEU A 93 3.80 -0.76 6.51
CA LEU A 93 4.74 0.35 6.38
C LEU A 93 4.30 1.46 7.33
N ASN A 94 5.24 1.98 8.10
CA ASN A 94 4.97 3.08 9.00
C ASN A 94 5.79 4.27 8.55
N LEU A 95 5.09 5.34 8.19
CA LEU A 95 5.74 6.58 7.79
C LEU A 95 5.60 7.58 8.92
N ASP A 96 6.67 8.28 9.21
CA ASP A 96 6.71 9.22 10.34
C ASP A 96 6.81 10.66 9.89
N ASP A 97 6.48 11.54 10.80
CA ASP A 97 6.73 12.97 10.61
C ASP A 97 6.02 13.53 9.37
N ILE A 98 4.74 13.24 9.25
CA ILE A 98 3.93 13.76 8.16
C ILE A 98 3.09 14.89 8.68
N VAL A 99 3.13 16.01 7.99
CA VAL A 99 2.33 17.19 8.36
C VAL A 99 1.40 17.53 7.21
N VAL A 100 0.38 18.33 7.51
CA VAL A 100 -0.54 18.84 6.50
C VAL A 100 -0.26 20.33 6.39
N GLY A 101 0.15 20.76 5.23
CA GLY A 101 0.59 22.15 5.04
C GLY A 101 -0.21 22.97 4.08
#